data_f1cc2ea60f90015affee11888c6287bd
#
_entry.id   f1cc2ea60f90015affee11888c6287bd
#
_cell.length_a   1.000
_cell.length_b   1.000
_cell.length_c   1.000
_cell.angle_alpha   90.00
_cell.angle_beta   90.00
_cell.angle_gamma   90.00
#
_symmetry.space_group_name_H-M   'P 1'
#
loop_
_entity.id
_entity.type
_entity.pdbx_description
1 polymer ?
#
loop_
_entity_poly.entity_id
_entity_poly.type
_entity_poly.pdbx_seq_one_letter_code
_entity_poly.pdbx_strand_id
1 'polypeptide(L)' 'MRETGRVRKQEEKMCEANVYLLREGKEELVLEDISILRPEKDELYLLNIFGEQKRIKARVKEMNLIDHRIILEEA' A
#
# COMPACT_ATOMS: atom_id res chain seq x y z
N MET A 1 7.52 -20.78 -18.73
CA MET A 1 7.89 -20.45 -18.57
C MET A 1 8.03 -19.88 -18.27
N ARG A 2 7.78 -19.98 -17.97
CA ARG A 2 8.11 -19.50 -17.58
C ARG A 2 8.21 -18.94 -17.05
N GLU A 3 8.16 -19.15 -16.74
CA GLU A 3 8.49 -18.59 -16.14
C GLU A 3 8.55 -18.09 -15.65
N THR A 4 8.26 -18.48 -15.45
CA THR A 4 8.50 -17.99 -14.99
C THR A 4 8.89 -17.58 -14.46
N GLY A 5 8.95 -17.79 -14.08
CA GLY A 5 9.43 -17.36 -13.63
C GLY A 5 9.86 -16.87 -13.26
N ARG A 6 10.14 -16.77 -13.05
CA ARG A 6 10.64 -16.12 -12.72
C ARG A 6 10.42 -15.20 -12.40
N VAL A 7 10.35 -15.21 -12.39
CA VAL A 7 9.86 -14.14 -12.06
C VAL A 7 9.58 -13.81 -10.72
N ARG A 8 9.68 -14.28 -9.78
CA ARG A 8 9.43 -14.08 -8.57
C ARG A 8 10.25 -13.22 -7.80
N LYS A 9 11.40 -13.06 -7.96
CA LYS A 9 12.20 -12.27 -7.23
C LYS A 9 11.92 -10.88 -7.36
N GLN A 10 11.52 -10.41 -8.44
CA GLN A 10 11.21 -9.08 -8.61
C GLN A 10 10.01 -8.70 -7.90
N GLU A 11 9.17 -9.64 -7.65
CA GLU A 11 7.96 -9.36 -6.98
C GLU A 11 8.21 -8.85 -5.62
N GLU A 12 9.25 -9.27 -5.02
CA GLU A 12 9.53 -8.82 -3.71
C GLU A 12 9.77 -7.35 -3.67
N LYS A 13 10.38 -6.81 -4.67
CA LYS A 13 10.61 -5.41 -4.68
C LYS A 13 9.34 -4.66 -4.86
N MET A 14 8.40 -5.23 -5.57
CA MET A 14 7.16 -4.55 -5.80
C MET A 14 6.32 -4.45 -4.57
N CYS A 15 6.68 -5.15 -3.54
CA CYS A 15 5.94 -5.10 -2.32
C CYS A 15 6.40 -3.99 -1.40
N GLU A 16 7.19 -3.05 -1.89
CA GLU A 16 7.70 -2.00 -1.04
C GLU A 16 7.03 -0.67 -1.29
N ALA A 17 5.73 -0.69 -1.43
CA ALA A 17 4.99 0.54 -1.63
C ALA A 17 4.74 1.24 -0.31
N ASN A 18 4.79 2.57 -0.32
CA ASN A 18 4.50 3.36 0.86
C ASN A 18 3.10 3.93 0.76
N VAL A 19 2.43 4.02 1.90
CA VAL A 19 1.05 4.49 1.93
C VAL A 19 0.99 5.85 2.59
N TYR A 20 0.34 6.78 1.92
CA TYR A 20 0.17 8.14 2.41
C TYR A 20 -1.31 8.45 2.53
N LEU A 21 -1.67 9.23 3.53
CA LEU A 21 -3.05 9.68 3.70
C LEU A 21 -3.12 11.16 3.36
N LEU A 22 -4.00 11.50 2.44
CA LEU A 22 -4.18 12.88 2.05
C LEU A 22 -5.20 13.51 2.99
N ARG A 23 -4.78 14.54 3.69
CA ARG A 23 -5.64 15.22 4.64
C ARG A 23 -5.42 16.71 4.51
N GLU A 24 -6.46 17.43 4.16
CA GLU A 24 -6.40 18.88 4.03
C GLU A 24 -5.28 19.31 3.07
N GLY A 25 -5.18 18.59 1.97
CA GLY A 25 -4.19 18.93 0.94
C GLY A 25 -2.77 18.49 1.24
N LYS A 26 -2.56 17.79 2.35
CA LYS A 26 -1.23 17.32 2.69
C LYS A 26 -1.18 15.82 2.75
N GLU A 27 -0.07 15.27 2.31
CA GLU A 27 0.13 13.83 2.36
C GLU A 27 0.95 13.48 3.58
N GLU A 28 0.41 12.59 4.39
CA GLU A 28 1.11 12.11 5.58
C GLU A 28 1.43 10.65 5.43
N LEU A 29 2.66 10.28 5.71
CA LEU A 29 3.06 8.89 5.62
C LEU A 29 2.35 8.08 6.69
N VAL A 30 1.66 7.04 6.28
CA VAL A 30 0.93 6.18 7.20
C VAL A 30 1.74 4.94 7.54
N LEU A 31 2.24 4.27 6.51
CA LEU A 31 2.96 3.02 6.71
C LEU A 31 3.87 2.78 5.53
N GLU A 32 5.06 2.29 5.80
CA GLU A 32 6.04 2.01 4.75
C GLU A 32 6.09 0.54 4.44
N ASP A 33 6.55 0.24 3.24
CA ASP A 33 6.82 -1.14 2.83
C ASP A 33 5.63 -2.06 3.04
N ILE A 34 4.51 -1.66 2.45
CA ILE A 34 3.27 -2.40 2.57
C ILE A 34 3.34 -3.75 1.87
N SER A 35 2.92 -4.78 2.55
CA SER A 35 2.81 -6.09 1.93
C SER A 35 1.35 -6.46 1.66
N ILE A 36 0.41 -5.96 2.47
CA ILE A 36 -1.00 -6.24 2.26
C ILE A 36 -1.81 -4.96 2.41
N LEU A 37 -2.69 -4.72 1.47
CA LEU A 37 -3.67 -3.66 1.57
C LEU A 37 -5.01 -4.31 1.24
N ARG A 38 -5.93 -4.33 2.19
CA ARG A 38 -7.18 -5.04 2.03
C ARG A 38 -8.35 -4.15 2.41
N PRO A 39 -9.28 -3.91 1.51
CA PRO A 39 -10.48 -3.13 1.86
C PRO A 39 -11.39 -3.96 2.74
N GLU A 40 -11.92 -3.34 3.78
CA GLU A 40 -12.87 -3.99 4.68
C GLU A 40 -13.97 -2.99 4.95
N LYS A 41 -15.17 -3.30 4.57
CA LYS A 41 -16.32 -2.41 4.81
C LYS A 41 -15.96 -0.93 4.67
N ASP A 42 -15.83 -0.24 5.77
CA ASP A 42 -15.53 1.18 5.75
C ASP A 42 -14.08 1.50 6.00
N GLU A 43 -13.25 0.50 6.11
CA GLU A 43 -11.86 0.69 6.49
C GLU A 43 -10.91 0.01 5.55
N LEU A 44 -9.67 0.39 5.62
CA LEU A 44 -8.61 -0.31 4.92
C LEU A 44 -7.71 -0.95 5.95
N TYR A 45 -7.38 -2.20 5.72
CA TYR A 45 -6.44 -2.91 6.57
C TYR A 45 -5.09 -2.90 5.87
N LEU A 46 -4.07 -2.48 6.59
CA LEU A 46 -2.71 -2.38 6.06
C LEU A 46 -1.77 -3.21 6.90
N LEU A 47 -0.88 -3.93 6.25
CA LEU A 47 0.16 -4.69 6.94
C LEU A 47 1.45 -4.47 6.17
N ASN A 48 2.51 -4.16 6.87
CA ASN A 48 3.78 -3.98 6.18
C ASN A 48 4.69 -5.19 6.40
N ILE A 49 5.88 -5.14 5.81
CA ILE A 49 6.77 -6.29 5.87
C ILE A 49 7.38 -6.48 7.26
N PHE A 50 7.27 -5.49 8.12
CA PHE A 50 7.80 -5.58 9.47
C PHE A 50 6.76 -6.05 10.46
N GLY A 51 5.58 -6.41 9.99
CA GLY A 51 4.53 -6.89 10.88
C GLY A 51 3.67 -5.80 11.50
N GLU A 52 3.86 -4.56 11.11
CA GLU A 52 3.03 -3.48 11.63
C GLU A 52 1.70 -3.46 10.92
N GLN A 53 0.64 -3.27 11.67
CA GLN A 53 -0.71 -3.30 11.14
C GLN A 53 -1.44 -2.01 11.45
N LYS A 54 -2.30 -1.59 10.54
CA LYS A 54 -3.16 -0.43 10.77
C LYS A 54 -4.49 -0.63 10.10
N ARG A 55 -5.53 -0.07 10.70
CA ARG A 55 -6.85 -0.03 10.09
C ARG A 55 -7.30 1.40 10.14
N ILE A 56 -7.62 1.97 8.99
CA ILE A 56 -8.01 3.37 8.94
C ILE A 56 -9.26 3.52 8.09
N LYS A 57 -10.05 4.50 8.42
CA LYS A 57 -11.27 4.78 7.67
C LYS A 57 -10.90 5.65 6.50
N ALA A 58 -10.53 5.01 5.42
CA ALA A 58 -10.07 5.71 4.24
C ALA A 58 -10.31 4.84 3.02
N ARG A 59 -10.09 5.42 1.86
CA ARG A 59 -10.20 4.65 0.63
C ARG A 59 -9.04 5.03 -0.26
N VAL A 60 -8.76 4.19 -1.22
CA VAL A 60 -7.64 4.44 -2.12
C VAL A 60 -8.02 5.52 -3.11
N LYS A 61 -7.25 6.59 -3.12
CA LYS A 61 -7.47 7.64 -4.08
C LYS A 61 -6.64 7.39 -5.34
N GLU A 62 -5.41 6.94 -5.15
CA GLU A 62 -4.52 6.73 -6.27
C GLU A 62 -3.47 5.70 -5.89
N MET A 63 -3.10 4.88 -6.85
CA MET A 63 -2.07 3.90 -6.63
C MET A 63 -1.05 4.09 -7.74
N ASN A 64 0.12 4.58 -7.39
CA ASN A 64 1.17 4.82 -8.36
C ASN A 64 2.21 3.73 -8.20
N LEU A 65 2.15 2.75 -9.09
CA LEU A 65 3.02 1.59 -8.95
C LEU A 65 4.44 1.86 -9.41
N ILE A 66 4.63 2.87 -10.23
CA ILE A 66 5.96 3.21 -10.66
C ILE A 66 6.73 3.85 -9.53
N ASP A 67 6.08 4.74 -8.80
CA ASP A 67 6.72 5.41 -7.68
C ASP A 67 6.53 4.67 -6.37
N HIS A 68 5.85 3.53 -6.39
CA HIS A 68 5.61 2.74 -5.20
C HIS A 68 4.88 3.56 -4.13
N ARG A 69 3.88 4.31 -4.56
CA ARG A 69 3.12 5.16 -3.66
C ARG A 69 1.65 4.86 -3.75
N ILE A 70 1.00 4.77 -2.62
CA ILE A 70 -0.43 4.58 -2.56
C ILE A 70 -0.99 5.75 -1.76
N ILE A 71 -1.90 6.50 -2.37
CA ILE A 71 -2.48 7.67 -1.74
C ILE A 71 -3.91 7.35 -1.32
N LEU A 72 -4.19 7.56 -0.06
CA LEU A 72 -5.52 7.35 0.49
C LEU A 72 -6.17 8.68 0.78
N GLU A 73 -7.48 8.70 0.83
CA GLU A 73 -8.21 9.88 1.25
C GLU A 73 -9.20 9.44 2.32
N GLU A 74 -9.55 10.34 3.20
CA GLU A 74 -10.46 10.00 4.29
C GLU A 74 -11.84 9.66 3.75
N ALA A 75 -12.43 8.64 4.32
CA ALA A 75 -13.75 8.20 3.90
C ALA A 75 -14.85 9.08 4.51
#